data_d6ab3ec34c14c44f69dd21064c860d8e
#
_entry.id   d6ab3ec34c14c44f69dd21064c860d8e
#
_cell.length_a   1.000
_cell.length_b   1.000
_cell.length_c   1.000
_cell.angle_alpha   90.00
_cell.angle_beta   90.00
_cell.angle_gamma   90.00
#
_symmetry.space_group_name_H-M   'P 1'
#
loop_
_entity.id
_entity.type
_entity.pdbx_description
1 polymer ?
#
loop_
_entity_poly.entity_id
_entity_poly.type
_entity_poly.pdbx_seq_one_letter_code
_entity_poly.pdbx_strand_id
1 'polypeptide(L)'
;ENTARAVIALYVLAMSLALLLGWTLTRPAGRATTFGTGMLSGAANAAGVGGLPVVVFFAAQTIAPVVFRATLIAYFTLLDLWTIPLLFQRGLITADTLLVTAFALPVFIVGTWAGGRRFLSTEPKDFRRFAILILMVLALLGLGKALW
;
A
#
# COMPACT_ATOMS: atom_id res chain seq x y z
N GLU A 1 -7.03 -0.88 19.45
CA GLU A 1 -6.32 -1.47 18.30
C GLU A 1 -7.30 -1.92 17.21
N ASN A 2 -8.32 -2.70 17.55
CA ASN A 2 -9.31 -3.20 16.60
C ASN A 2 -10.12 -2.08 15.92
N THR A 3 -10.48 -1.03 16.65
CA THR A 3 -11.21 0.12 16.08
C THR A 3 -10.40 0.85 15.01
N ALA A 4 -9.11 1.06 15.23
CA ALA A 4 -8.25 1.69 14.24
C ALA A 4 -8.12 0.82 12.97
N ARG A 5 -7.96 -0.50 13.13
CA ARG A 5 -7.93 -1.45 12.02
C ARG A 5 -9.25 -1.45 11.24
N ALA A 6 -10.38 -1.45 11.92
CA ALA A 6 -11.70 -1.40 11.30
C ALA A 6 -11.91 -0.11 10.49
N VAL A 7 -11.55 1.05 11.05
CA VAL A 7 -11.67 2.35 10.35
C VAL A 7 -10.82 2.38 9.08
N ILE A 8 -9.60 1.86 9.14
CA ILE A 8 -8.71 1.84 7.99
C ILE A 8 -9.20 0.84 6.94
N ALA A 9 -9.65 -0.35 7.35
CA ALA A 9 -10.21 -1.34 6.44
C ALA A 9 -11.45 -0.79 5.72
N LEU A 10 -12.35 -0.11 6.43
CA LEU A 10 -13.52 0.57 5.86
C LEU A 10 -13.11 1.68 4.88
N TYR A 11 -12.12 2.49 5.23
CA TYR A 11 -11.60 3.52 4.35
C TYR A 11 -11.06 2.92 3.04
N VAL A 12 -10.20 1.89 3.14
CA VAL A 12 -9.63 1.22 1.96
C VAL A 12 -10.73 0.56 1.11
N LEU A 13 -11.71 -0.06 1.76
CA LEU A 13 -12.84 -0.69 1.07
C LEU A 13 -13.67 0.35 0.31
N ALA A 14 -14.05 1.45 0.95
CA ALA A 14 -14.83 2.52 0.36
C ALA A 14 -14.10 3.15 -0.85
N MET A 15 -12.80 3.43 -0.69
CA MET A 15 -12.00 4.00 -1.77
C MET A 15 -11.75 3.01 -2.91
N SER A 16 -11.54 1.72 -2.61
CA SER A 16 -11.41 0.68 -3.63
C SER A 16 -12.70 0.52 -4.43
N LEU A 17 -13.85 0.59 -3.76
CA LEU A 17 -15.15 0.54 -4.41
C LEU A 17 -15.37 1.76 -5.33
N ALA A 18 -15.05 2.97 -4.84
CA ALA A 18 -15.10 4.18 -5.65
C ALA A 18 -14.23 4.09 -6.91
N LEU A 19 -13.01 3.54 -6.77
CA LEU A 19 -12.11 3.30 -7.90
C LEU A 19 -12.65 2.27 -8.90
N LEU A 20 -13.32 1.21 -8.42
CA LEU A 20 -13.98 0.22 -9.28
C LEU A 20 -15.14 0.83 -10.05
N LEU A 21 -15.90 1.72 -9.43
CA LEU A 21 -16.99 2.47 -10.08
C LEU A 21 -16.49 3.52 -11.08
N GLY A 22 -15.15 3.59 -11.29
CA GLY A 22 -14.55 4.48 -12.27
C GLY A 22 -14.24 5.88 -11.75
N TRP A 23 -14.36 6.11 -10.42
CA TRP A 23 -13.98 7.39 -9.84
C TRP A 23 -12.48 7.62 -10.01
N THR A 24 -12.14 8.72 -10.67
CA THR A 24 -10.77 9.14 -10.90
C THR A 24 -10.64 10.64 -10.65
N LEU A 25 -9.51 11.04 -10.13
CA LEU A 25 -9.15 12.44 -10.03
C LEU A 25 -8.87 12.96 -11.45
N THR A 26 -9.77 13.75 -11.99
CA THR A 26 -9.67 14.32 -13.34
C THR A 26 -8.61 15.43 -13.45
N ARG A 27 -8.17 15.95 -12.31
CA ARG A 27 -7.09 16.95 -12.24
C ARG A 27 -5.94 16.40 -11.40
N PRO A 28 -4.69 16.74 -11.74
CA PRO A 28 -3.54 16.39 -10.89
C PRO A 28 -3.78 16.93 -9.48
N ALA A 29 -3.55 16.08 -8.49
CA ALA A 29 -3.70 16.49 -7.09
C ALA A 29 -2.75 17.65 -6.78
N GLY A 30 -3.26 18.68 -6.13
CA GLY A 30 -2.46 19.81 -5.69
C GLY A 30 -1.43 19.42 -4.63
N ARG A 31 -0.40 20.24 -4.46
CA ARG A 31 0.67 20.00 -3.47
C ARG A 31 0.13 19.78 -2.06
N ALA A 32 -0.88 20.55 -1.66
CA ALA A 32 -1.50 20.42 -0.33
C ALA A 32 -2.18 19.06 -0.14
N THR A 33 -2.91 18.58 -1.14
CA THR A 33 -3.57 17.27 -1.12
C THR A 33 -2.56 16.14 -1.06
N THR A 34 -1.48 16.22 -1.86
CA THR A 34 -0.40 15.25 -1.88
C THR A 34 0.31 15.20 -0.52
N PHE A 35 0.61 16.36 0.07
CA PHE A 35 1.24 16.45 1.38
C PHE A 35 0.33 15.89 2.49
N GLY A 36 -0.94 16.26 2.50
CA GLY A 36 -1.93 15.76 3.46
C GLY A 36 -2.11 14.22 3.37
N THR A 37 -2.14 13.67 2.15
CA THR A 37 -2.19 12.21 1.95
C THR A 37 -0.92 11.53 2.46
N GLY A 38 0.25 12.14 2.24
CA GLY A 38 1.52 11.64 2.76
C GLY A 38 1.55 11.60 4.29
N MET A 39 1.09 12.67 4.96
CA MET A 39 0.97 12.71 6.42
C MET A 39 0.01 11.65 6.95
N LEU A 40 -1.16 11.53 6.33
CA LEU A 40 -2.16 10.52 6.72
C LEU A 40 -1.61 9.10 6.54
N SER A 41 -0.92 8.86 5.43
CA SER A 41 -0.29 7.56 5.16
C SER A 41 0.84 7.26 6.13
N GLY A 42 1.64 8.25 6.51
CA GLY A 42 2.67 8.10 7.52
C GLY A 42 2.09 7.74 8.89
N ALA A 43 1.00 8.41 9.30
CA ALA A 43 0.28 8.08 10.53
C ALA A 43 -0.35 6.67 10.48
N ALA A 44 -0.92 6.28 9.34
CA ALA A 44 -1.44 4.93 9.13
C ALA A 44 -0.34 3.86 9.18
N ASN A 45 0.85 4.18 8.67
CA ASN A 45 2.01 3.29 8.76
C ASN A 45 2.48 3.09 10.19
N ALA A 46 2.47 4.14 11.02
CA ALA A 46 2.76 4.04 12.46
C ALA A 46 1.73 3.15 13.20
N ALA A 47 0.50 3.06 12.70
CA ALA A 47 -0.53 2.16 13.20
C ALA A 47 -0.43 0.72 12.61
N GLY A 48 0.61 0.41 11.83
CA GLY A 48 0.85 -0.91 11.24
C GLY A 48 -0.01 -1.22 10.01
N VAL A 49 -0.61 -0.20 9.39
CA VAL A 49 -1.51 -0.39 8.23
C VAL A 49 -0.81 -0.17 6.89
N GLY A 50 0.44 0.25 6.94
CA GLY A 50 1.24 0.52 5.76
C GLY A 50 0.74 1.68 4.90
N GLY A 51 1.29 1.80 3.72
CA GLY A 51 1.00 2.91 2.81
C GLY A 51 -0.29 2.79 2.00
N LEU A 52 -1.31 2.05 2.46
CA LEU A 52 -2.58 1.87 1.74
C LEU A 52 -3.23 3.19 1.29
N PRO A 53 -3.28 4.25 2.13
CA PRO A 53 -3.84 5.54 1.69
C PRO A 53 -3.10 6.14 0.50
N VAL A 54 -1.78 6.03 0.46
CA VAL A 54 -0.97 6.52 -0.67
C VAL A 54 -1.20 5.70 -1.93
N VAL A 55 -1.28 4.37 -1.81
CA VAL A 55 -1.56 3.50 -2.95
C VAL A 55 -2.90 3.85 -3.59
N VAL A 56 -3.95 4.00 -2.78
CA VAL A 56 -5.29 4.37 -3.24
C VAL A 56 -5.29 5.76 -3.87
N PHE A 57 -4.62 6.73 -3.24
CA PHE A 57 -4.51 8.09 -3.75
C PHE A 57 -3.85 8.16 -5.12
N PHE A 58 -2.75 7.45 -5.33
CA PHE A 58 -2.08 7.40 -6.63
C PHE A 58 -2.87 6.56 -7.64
N ALA A 59 -3.58 5.51 -7.21
CA ALA A 59 -4.45 4.73 -8.09
C ALA A 59 -5.66 5.54 -8.60
N ALA A 60 -6.11 6.55 -7.84
CA ALA A 60 -7.17 7.46 -8.25
C ALA A 60 -6.70 8.48 -9.32
N GLN A 61 -5.40 8.68 -9.48
CA GLN A 61 -4.85 9.62 -10.46
C GLN A 61 -4.70 8.96 -11.84
N THR A 62 -4.89 9.75 -12.89
CA THR A 62 -4.68 9.32 -14.29
C THR A 62 -3.19 9.42 -14.68
N ILE A 63 -2.35 8.67 -13.98
CA ILE A 63 -0.91 8.61 -14.24
C ILE A 63 -0.53 7.31 -14.95
N ALA A 64 0.56 7.36 -15.72
CA ALA A 64 1.05 6.17 -16.40
C ALA A 64 1.43 5.08 -15.39
N PRO A 65 1.12 3.79 -15.65
CA PRO A 65 1.42 2.69 -14.72
C PRO A 65 2.90 2.60 -14.30
N VAL A 66 3.80 2.96 -15.21
CA VAL A 66 5.24 2.99 -14.92
C VAL A 66 5.57 4.08 -13.88
N VAL A 67 4.97 5.27 -14.01
CA VAL A 67 5.15 6.38 -13.07
C VAL A 67 4.52 6.01 -11.72
N PHE A 68 3.32 5.44 -11.71
CA PHE A 68 2.66 4.94 -10.51
C PHE A 68 3.56 3.98 -9.73
N ARG A 69 4.09 2.96 -10.40
CA ARG A 69 5.00 1.97 -9.79
C ARG A 69 6.28 2.61 -9.27
N ALA A 70 6.93 3.46 -10.06
CA ALA A 70 8.17 4.13 -9.67
C ALA A 70 7.95 5.02 -8.43
N THR A 71 6.84 5.76 -8.38
CA THR A 71 6.49 6.62 -7.24
C THR A 71 6.25 5.81 -5.97
N LEU A 72 5.54 4.69 -6.06
CA LEU A 72 5.32 3.82 -4.90
C LEU A 72 6.62 3.19 -4.40
N ILE A 73 7.47 2.71 -5.30
CA ILE A 73 8.78 2.16 -4.92
C ILE A 73 9.60 3.23 -4.20
N ALA A 74 9.71 4.43 -4.76
CA ALA A 74 10.45 5.53 -4.15
C ALA A 74 9.87 5.91 -2.78
N TYR A 75 8.53 6.01 -2.68
CA TYR A 75 7.84 6.33 -1.43
C TYR A 75 8.12 5.29 -0.34
N PHE A 76 7.95 4.01 -0.62
CA PHE A 76 8.18 2.95 0.36
C PHE A 76 9.65 2.83 0.72
N THR A 77 10.57 2.96 -0.24
CA THR A 77 12.00 2.95 0.05
C THR A 77 12.40 4.07 1.00
N LEU A 78 11.90 5.30 0.79
CA LEU A 78 12.17 6.43 1.69
C LEU A 78 11.53 6.22 3.07
N LEU A 79 10.32 5.65 3.11
CA LEU A 79 9.64 5.33 4.35
C LEU A 79 10.42 4.30 5.17
N ASP A 80 10.87 3.23 4.53
CA ASP A 80 11.63 2.14 5.16
C ASP A 80 13.01 2.62 5.64
N LEU A 81 13.65 3.50 4.88
CA LEU A 81 14.94 4.11 5.26
C LEU A 81 14.84 4.88 6.60
N TRP A 82 13.68 5.45 6.91
CA TRP A 82 13.39 6.08 8.20
C TRP A 82 12.92 5.07 9.25
N THR A 83 12.08 4.14 8.87
CA THR A 83 11.42 3.21 9.80
C THR A 83 12.40 2.19 10.37
N ILE A 84 13.30 1.63 9.55
CA ILE A 84 14.25 0.60 9.98
C ILE A 84 15.16 1.07 11.13
N PRO A 85 15.81 2.25 11.05
CA PRO A 85 16.62 2.75 12.16
C PRO A 85 15.81 2.98 13.44
N LEU A 86 14.58 3.46 13.33
CA LEU A 86 13.70 3.66 14.48
C LEU A 86 13.31 2.33 15.15
N LEU A 87 12.99 1.31 14.37
CA LEU A 87 12.71 -0.04 14.88
C LEU A 87 13.94 -0.64 15.57
N PHE A 88 15.13 -0.42 15.01
CA PHE A 88 16.38 -0.87 15.61
C PHE A 88 16.63 -0.17 16.97
N GLN A 89 16.48 1.16 17.03
CA GLN A 89 16.64 1.93 18.28
C GLN A 89 15.64 1.53 19.37
N ARG A 90 14.46 1.07 18.99
CA ARG A 90 13.41 0.59 19.90
C ARG A 90 13.58 -0.87 20.31
N GLY A 91 14.62 -1.55 19.83
CA GLY A 91 14.88 -2.97 20.12
C GLY A 91 13.83 -3.92 19.55
N LEU A 92 13.06 -3.47 18.52
CA LEU A 92 12.02 -4.26 17.89
C LEU A 92 12.56 -5.21 16.81
N ILE A 93 13.83 -5.03 16.42
CA ILE A 93 14.53 -5.97 15.51
C ILE A 93 15.21 -7.02 16.37
N THR A 94 14.52 -8.11 16.57
CA THR A 94 15.01 -9.29 17.30
C THR A 94 15.59 -10.34 16.36
N ALA A 95 16.29 -11.34 16.91
CA ALA A 95 16.76 -12.48 16.13
C ALA A 95 15.62 -13.23 15.42
N ASP A 96 14.48 -13.35 16.09
CA ASP A 96 13.28 -13.97 15.49
C ASP A 96 12.74 -13.14 14.32
N THR A 97 12.75 -11.81 14.44
CA THR A 97 12.37 -10.92 13.33
C THR A 97 13.29 -11.11 12.13
N LEU A 98 14.60 -11.21 12.36
CA LEU A 98 15.57 -11.44 11.30
C LEU A 98 15.38 -12.81 10.64
N LEU A 99 15.11 -13.84 11.43
CA LEU A 99 14.86 -15.21 10.95
C LEU A 99 13.61 -15.27 10.07
N VAL A 100 12.50 -14.71 10.54
CA VAL A 100 11.24 -14.63 9.75
C VAL A 100 11.45 -13.85 8.47
N THR A 101 12.18 -12.74 8.54
CA THR A 101 12.51 -11.94 7.35
C THR A 101 13.35 -12.72 6.36
N ALA A 102 14.37 -13.47 6.83
CA ALA A 102 15.22 -14.28 5.97
C ALA A 102 14.42 -15.36 5.21
N PHE A 103 13.43 -15.99 5.86
CA PHE A 103 12.54 -16.95 5.20
C PHE A 103 11.53 -16.29 4.27
N ALA A 104 11.06 -15.08 4.58
CA ALA A 104 10.12 -14.33 3.75
C ALA A 104 10.80 -13.74 2.50
N LEU A 105 12.08 -13.40 2.57
CA LEU A 105 12.83 -12.72 1.50
C LEU A 105 12.80 -13.47 0.15
N PRO A 106 13.05 -14.79 0.06
CA PRO A 106 12.97 -15.54 -1.20
C PRO A 106 11.58 -15.48 -1.83
N VAL A 107 10.53 -15.61 -1.01
CA VAL A 107 9.14 -15.54 -1.46
C VAL A 107 8.82 -14.14 -1.99
N PHE A 108 9.30 -13.12 -1.30
CA PHE A 108 9.14 -11.72 -1.69
C PHE A 108 9.87 -11.42 -3.02
N ILE A 109 11.10 -11.91 -3.19
CA ILE A 109 11.88 -11.74 -4.42
C ILE A 109 11.17 -12.41 -5.60
N VAL A 110 10.75 -13.66 -5.43
CA VAL A 110 10.03 -14.41 -6.49
C VAL A 110 8.70 -13.73 -6.81
N GLY A 111 7.95 -13.30 -5.81
CA GLY A 111 6.68 -12.58 -5.99
C GLY A 111 6.86 -11.26 -6.73
N THR A 112 7.87 -10.49 -6.36
CA THR A 112 8.18 -9.21 -7.01
C THR A 112 8.64 -9.40 -8.46
N TRP A 113 9.47 -10.41 -8.71
CA TRP A 113 9.92 -10.74 -10.05
C TRP A 113 8.78 -11.24 -10.96
N ALA A 114 7.96 -12.16 -10.48
CA ALA A 114 6.79 -12.67 -11.21
C ALA A 114 5.76 -11.57 -11.46
N GLY A 115 5.47 -10.75 -10.44
CA GLY A 115 4.59 -9.58 -10.54
C GLY A 115 5.11 -8.55 -11.53
N GLY A 116 6.42 -8.29 -11.52
CA GLY A 116 7.07 -7.38 -12.47
C GLY A 116 6.95 -7.83 -13.92
N ARG A 117 7.15 -9.12 -14.18
CA ARG A 117 6.98 -9.70 -15.54
C ARG A 117 5.54 -9.60 -16.03
N ARG A 118 4.58 -9.95 -15.19
CA ARG A 118 3.15 -9.83 -15.51
C ARG A 118 2.74 -8.37 -15.74
N PHE A 119 3.27 -7.45 -14.95
CA PHE A 119 3.00 -6.02 -15.11
C PHE A 119 3.38 -5.49 -16.50
N LEU A 120 4.55 -5.90 -17.02
CA LEU A 120 5.03 -5.47 -18.33
C LEU A 120 4.22 -6.04 -19.51
N SER A 121 3.54 -7.17 -19.30
CA SER A 121 2.74 -7.86 -20.32
C SER A 121 1.24 -7.61 -20.23
N THR A 122 0.77 -6.88 -19.21
CA THR A 122 -0.67 -6.67 -18.94
C THR A 122 -1.08 -5.26 -19.37
N GLU A 123 -2.25 -5.15 -19.99
CA GLU A 123 -2.82 -3.84 -20.31
C GLU A 123 -3.07 -3.01 -19.03
N PRO A 124 -2.86 -1.68 -19.09
CA PRO A 124 -3.00 -0.80 -17.91
C PRO A 124 -4.37 -0.89 -17.23
N LYS A 125 -5.43 -1.14 -17.99
CA LYS A 125 -6.81 -1.29 -17.49
C LYS A 125 -6.97 -2.55 -16.63
N ASP A 126 -6.42 -3.67 -17.09
CA ASP A 126 -6.52 -4.96 -16.42
C ASP A 126 -5.66 -4.98 -15.16
N PHE A 127 -4.47 -4.40 -15.23
CA PHE A 127 -3.61 -4.22 -14.06
C PHE A 127 -4.30 -3.41 -12.95
N ARG A 128 -4.92 -2.28 -13.32
CA ARG A 128 -5.66 -1.44 -12.37
C ARG A 128 -6.80 -2.22 -11.71
N ARG A 129 -7.59 -2.94 -12.50
CA ARG A 129 -8.70 -3.74 -12.00
C ARG A 129 -8.24 -4.85 -11.05
N PHE A 130 -7.17 -5.54 -11.42
CA PHE A 130 -6.55 -6.56 -10.58
C PHE A 130 -6.03 -5.99 -9.26
N ALA A 131 -5.33 -4.86 -9.28
CA ALA A 131 -4.83 -4.19 -8.08
C ALA A 131 -5.97 -3.79 -7.13
N ILE A 132 -7.07 -3.24 -7.67
CA ILE A 132 -8.24 -2.84 -6.87
C ILE A 132 -8.92 -4.08 -6.26
N LEU A 133 -9.05 -5.18 -7.00
CA LEU A 133 -9.62 -6.42 -6.47
C LEU A 133 -8.80 -6.99 -5.31
N ILE A 134 -7.48 -6.98 -5.42
CA ILE A 134 -6.59 -7.39 -4.33
C ILE A 134 -6.77 -6.48 -3.11
N LEU A 135 -6.82 -5.16 -3.29
CA LEU A 135 -7.06 -4.21 -2.19
C LEU A 135 -8.39 -4.48 -1.50
N MET A 136 -9.46 -4.78 -2.25
CA MET A 136 -10.76 -5.15 -1.69
C MET A 136 -10.68 -6.43 -0.86
N VAL A 137 -10.05 -7.47 -1.38
CA VAL A 137 -9.88 -8.74 -0.65
C VAL A 137 -9.11 -8.51 0.65
N LEU A 138 -8.00 -7.77 0.59
CA LEU A 138 -7.21 -7.45 1.78
C LEU A 138 -7.99 -6.60 2.79
N ALA A 139 -8.79 -5.64 2.33
CA ALA A 139 -9.65 -4.83 3.19
C ALA A 139 -10.74 -5.66 3.87
N LEU A 140 -11.37 -6.61 3.15
CA LEU A 140 -12.37 -7.53 3.70
C LEU A 140 -11.76 -8.48 4.74
N LEU A 141 -10.57 -9.02 4.47
CA LEU A 141 -9.83 -9.86 5.42
C LEU A 141 -9.44 -9.06 6.67
N GLY A 142 -8.97 -7.81 6.49
CA GLY A 142 -8.66 -6.91 7.59
C GLY A 142 -9.87 -6.57 8.46
N LEU A 143 -11.03 -6.35 7.82
CA LEU A 143 -12.28 -6.09 8.51
C LEU A 143 -12.77 -7.34 9.27
N GLY A 144 -12.71 -8.51 8.65
CA GLY A 144 -13.04 -9.78 9.30
C GLY A 144 -12.20 -10.01 10.56
N LYS A 145 -10.89 -9.76 10.48
CA LYS A 145 -9.98 -9.90 11.63
C LYS A 145 -10.15 -8.82 12.71
N ALA A 146 -10.77 -7.68 12.39
CA ALA A 146 -11.07 -6.63 13.35
C ALA A 146 -12.37 -6.88 14.12
N LEU A 147 -13.26 -7.74 13.58
CA LEU A 147 -14.55 -8.10 14.15
C LEU A 147 -14.49 -9.39 15.01
N TRP A 148 -13.43 -10.18 14.85
CA TRP A 148 -13.12 -11.37 15.66
C TRP A 148 -11.96 -11.10 16.60
#